data_0f39057fe975ea1cfb1720cb2fb325bf
#
_entry.id   0f39057fe975ea1cfb1720cb2fb325bf
#
_cell.length_a   1.000
_cell.length_b   1.000
_cell.length_c   1.000
_cell.angle_alpha   90.00
_cell.angle_beta   90.00
_cell.angle_gamma   90.00
#
_symmetry.space_group_name_H-M   'P 1'
#
loop_
_entity.id
_entity.type
_entity.pdbx_description
1 polymer ?
#
loop_
_entity_poly.entity_id
_entity_poly.type
_entity_poly.pdbx_seq_one_letter_code
_entity_poly.pdbx_strand_id
1 'polypeptide(L)'
;MEAKQMQLQNFFIFLMDCICIVLSYILASYLRFGNLWGGYTKGIVLLRMGILLMSITLVYFIFNPNRNFFSRTKKQELIAVFRNILIMGATISMAAFLMQDAQKYSRLVYGYFCGIDFVVMCVSHLLYKKYMNDIYSKGIGGRKVLILTSADRAEGICQNIQVNNSWNIKIVGIVLADGQEKKEIAGIPVVCEYGDMLEYIRRNVVDEVFVHLSSQTNLPINKIIKELEVMGVTVDLNINVFEMEIPVQREIERIGNYYTVSFSPKIHSFKQIFFKRVMDIVGAIVGLLITGIVTVFLAPALLIESPGPLFFSQVRVGKNGRRFKIYKFRSMYMDAEERKKELMSQNEMEGLMFKMENDPRGTKVGKFIRKTSIDELPQFWNILKGEMSLVGTRPPTEDEFLQYEGYHRRRLNMTPGLTGLWQVSGRSDTKNFEEIVAMDVEYIDNWSLKEDIKILFKTVGVVLKGKGAS
;
A
#
# COMPACT_ATOMS: atom_id res chain seq x y z
N MET A 1 -1.99 15.80 -17.12
CA MET A 1 -1.48 15.25 -18.39
C MET A 1 -0.42 14.18 -18.18
N GLU A 2 0.54 14.34 -17.27
CA GLU A 2 1.58 13.33 -16.93
C GLU A 2 1.03 11.95 -16.57
N ALA A 3 0.03 11.88 -15.70
CA ALA A 3 -0.55 10.60 -15.29
C ALA A 3 -1.12 9.80 -16.46
N LYS A 4 -1.78 10.46 -17.41
CA LYS A 4 -2.33 9.81 -18.61
C LYS A 4 -1.24 9.35 -19.57
N GLN A 5 -0.21 10.14 -19.77
CA GLN A 5 0.91 9.80 -20.65
C GLN A 5 1.73 8.65 -20.06
N MET A 6 1.97 8.68 -18.75
CA MET A 6 2.65 7.59 -18.04
C MET A 6 1.82 6.30 -18.05
N GLN A 7 0.50 6.39 -17.91
CA GLN A 7 -0.40 5.23 -18.04
C GLN A 7 -0.34 4.64 -19.44
N LEU A 8 -0.39 5.47 -20.47
CA LEU A 8 -0.29 5.04 -21.87
C LEU A 8 1.05 4.34 -22.15
N GLN A 9 2.16 4.89 -21.69
CA GLN A 9 3.48 4.29 -21.83
C GLN A 9 3.60 2.96 -21.08
N ASN A 10 3.10 2.89 -19.84
CA ASN A 10 3.06 1.64 -19.09
C ASN A 10 2.22 0.57 -19.81
N PHE A 11 1.15 0.98 -20.47
CA PHE A 11 0.33 0.09 -21.29
C PHE A 11 1.11 -0.42 -22.52
N PHE A 12 1.84 0.45 -23.24
CA PHE A 12 2.66 0.02 -24.38
C PHE A 12 3.78 -0.94 -23.96
N ILE A 13 4.46 -0.71 -22.82
CA ILE A 13 5.47 -1.62 -22.32
C ILE A 13 4.83 -2.97 -21.95
N PHE A 14 3.68 -2.96 -21.29
CA PHE A 14 2.92 -4.18 -20.99
C PHE A 14 2.56 -4.96 -22.26
N LEU A 15 2.09 -4.27 -23.31
CA LEU A 15 1.76 -4.90 -24.58
C LEU A 15 3.01 -5.50 -25.25
N MET A 16 4.14 -4.80 -25.21
CA MET A 16 5.43 -5.27 -25.71
C MET A 16 5.87 -6.53 -24.96
N ASP A 17 5.75 -6.55 -23.64
CA ASP A 17 6.07 -7.73 -22.81
C ASP A 17 5.18 -8.92 -23.16
N CYS A 18 3.88 -8.71 -23.36
CA CYS A 18 2.99 -9.77 -23.82
C CYS A 18 3.43 -10.36 -25.17
N ILE A 19 3.85 -9.51 -26.11
CA ILE A 19 4.38 -9.97 -27.41
C ILE A 19 5.67 -10.76 -27.22
N CYS A 20 6.60 -10.28 -26.39
CA CYS A 20 7.85 -10.98 -26.09
C CYS A 20 7.60 -12.38 -25.54
N ILE A 21 6.69 -12.52 -24.57
CA ILE A 21 6.31 -13.80 -23.96
C ILE A 21 5.76 -14.79 -25.03
N VAL A 22 4.84 -14.31 -25.87
CA VAL A 22 4.26 -15.17 -26.92
C VAL A 22 5.34 -15.65 -27.90
N LEU A 23 6.18 -14.73 -28.38
CA LEU A 23 7.26 -15.06 -29.30
C LEU A 23 8.29 -16.01 -28.67
N SER A 24 8.68 -15.76 -27.41
CA SER A 24 9.62 -16.60 -26.67
C SER A 24 9.08 -18.01 -26.46
N TYR A 25 7.78 -18.16 -26.16
CA TYR A 25 7.14 -19.46 -25.99
C TYR A 25 7.06 -20.24 -27.31
N ILE A 26 6.69 -19.58 -28.41
CA ILE A 26 6.64 -20.19 -29.75
C ILE A 26 8.05 -20.65 -30.15
N LEU A 27 9.07 -19.81 -29.96
CA LEU A 27 10.45 -20.13 -30.31
C LEU A 27 10.99 -21.29 -29.45
N ALA A 28 10.72 -21.30 -28.15
CA ALA A 28 11.11 -22.40 -27.26
C ALA A 28 10.46 -23.73 -27.65
N SER A 29 9.19 -23.70 -28.06
CA SER A 29 8.46 -24.87 -28.56
C SER A 29 9.05 -25.37 -29.87
N TYR A 30 9.36 -24.46 -30.79
CA TYR A 30 9.98 -24.78 -32.06
C TYR A 30 11.38 -25.41 -31.89
N LEU A 31 12.23 -24.84 -31.06
CA LEU A 31 13.58 -25.38 -30.78
C LEU A 31 13.52 -26.79 -30.18
N ARG A 32 12.49 -27.13 -29.42
CA ARG A 32 12.39 -28.46 -28.79
C ARG A 32 11.76 -29.51 -29.73
N PHE A 33 10.77 -29.15 -30.51
CA PHE A 33 9.94 -30.12 -31.23
C PHE A 33 10.02 -29.98 -32.76
N GLY A 34 10.73 -29.00 -33.29
CA GLY A 34 10.82 -28.74 -34.73
C GLY A 34 9.56 -28.24 -35.41
N ASN A 35 8.49 -27.95 -34.61
CA ASN A 35 7.27 -27.39 -35.11
C ASN A 35 6.66 -26.35 -34.12
N LEU A 36 5.80 -25.47 -34.64
CA LEU A 36 5.23 -24.35 -33.83
C LEU A 36 4.26 -24.82 -32.74
N TRP A 37 3.69 -25.99 -32.88
CA TRP A 37 2.69 -26.53 -31.97
C TRP A 37 3.26 -27.51 -30.95
N GLY A 38 4.56 -27.85 -31.06
CA GLY A 38 5.28 -28.65 -30.08
C GLY A 38 4.74 -30.06 -29.86
N GLY A 39 4.10 -30.67 -30.84
CA GLY A 39 3.47 -31.99 -30.68
C GLY A 39 2.19 -32.01 -29.85
N TYR A 40 1.73 -30.84 -29.39
CA TYR A 40 0.46 -30.67 -28.66
C TYR A 40 -0.66 -30.26 -29.58
N THR A 41 -1.92 -30.45 -29.15
CA THR A 41 -3.07 -29.89 -29.82
C THR A 41 -3.06 -28.36 -29.73
N LYS A 42 -3.60 -27.68 -30.77
CA LYS A 42 -3.70 -26.19 -30.76
C LYS A 42 -4.36 -25.65 -29.48
N GLY A 43 -5.38 -26.33 -28.95
CA GLY A 43 -6.07 -25.95 -27.74
C GLY A 43 -5.17 -25.94 -26.50
N ILE A 44 -4.27 -26.91 -26.34
CA ILE A 44 -3.34 -26.98 -25.22
C ILE A 44 -2.31 -25.84 -25.30
N VAL A 45 -1.80 -25.55 -26.48
CA VAL A 45 -0.85 -24.44 -26.71
C VAL A 45 -1.50 -23.09 -26.37
N LEU A 46 -2.73 -22.86 -26.84
CA LEU A 46 -3.48 -21.65 -26.56
C LEU A 46 -3.79 -21.50 -25.05
N LEU A 47 -4.14 -22.58 -24.36
CA LEU A 47 -4.37 -22.58 -22.92
C LEU A 47 -3.09 -22.16 -22.16
N ARG A 48 -1.94 -22.74 -22.53
CA ARG A 48 -0.66 -22.39 -21.92
C ARG A 48 -0.25 -20.94 -22.18
N MET A 49 -0.45 -20.44 -23.39
CA MET A 49 -0.24 -19.02 -23.70
C MET A 49 -1.19 -18.13 -22.87
N GLY A 50 -2.44 -18.54 -22.69
CA GLY A 50 -3.39 -17.85 -21.83
C GLY A 50 -2.93 -17.77 -20.37
N ILE A 51 -2.39 -18.86 -19.82
CA ILE A 51 -1.80 -18.90 -18.46
C ILE A 51 -0.60 -17.96 -18.36
N LEU A 52 0.29 -17.95 -19.36
CA LEU A 52 1.43 -17.05 -19.42
C LEU A 52 1.02 -15.57 -19.42
N LEU A 53 0.06 -15.21 -20.29
CA LEU A 53 -0.48 -13.86 -20.37
C LEU A 53 -1.23 -13.45 -19.11
N MET A 54 -1.96 -14.35 -18.48
CA MET A 54 -2.60 -14.11 -17.17
C MET A 54 -1.55 -13.89 -16.08
N SER A 55 -0.46 -14.66 -16.09
CA SER A 55 0.64 -14.52 -15.15
C SER A 55 1.31 -13.15 -15.24
N ILE A 56 1.65 -12.67 -16.45
CA ILE A 56 2.23 -11.34 -16.61
C ILE A 56 1.25 -10.24 -16.22
N THR A 57 -0.05 -10.40 -16.51
CA THR A 57 -1.08 -9.45 -16.08
C THR A 57 -1.15 -9.34 -14.55
N LEU A 58 -1.06 -10.46 -13.83
CA LEU A 58 -0.97 -10.49 -12.37
C LEU A 58 0.30 -9.79 -11.87
N VAL A 59 1.46 -10.05 -12.50
CA VAL A 59 2.71 -9.36 -12.16
C VAL A 59 2.56 -7.85 -12.31
N TYR A 60 1.95 -7.38 -13.40
CA TYR A 60 1.71 -5.95 -13.62
C TYR A 60 0.74 -5.35 -12.61
N PHE A 61 -0.33 -6.07 -12.30
CA PHE A 61 -1.32 -5.61 -11.32
C PHE A 61 -0.74 -5.52 -9.91
N ILE A 62 0.02 -6.55 -9.47
CA ILE A 62 0.52 -6.64 -8.09
C ILE A 62 1.76 -5.75 -7.90
N PHE A 63 2.74 -5.87 -8.77
CA PHE A 63 4.09 -5.30 -8.56
C PHE A 63 4.33 -3.99 -9.30
N ASN A 64 3.47 -3.63 -10.28
CA ASN A 64 3.66 -2.46 -11.14
C ASN A 64 5.13 -2.34 -11.64
N PRO A 65 5.63 -3.34 -12.39
CA PRO A 65 7.05 -3.48 -12.71
C PRO A 65 7.62 -2.30 -13.49
N ASN A 66 6.78 -1.51 -14.16
CA ASN A 66 7.20 -0.37 -14.98
C ASN A 66 7.30 0.95 -14.23
N ARG A 67 7.03 0.97 -12.92
CA ARG A 67 7.29 2.15 -12.12
C ARG A 67 8.77 2.55 -12.27
N ASN A 68 9.01 3.80 -12.69
CA ASN A 68 10.35 4.34 -12.94
C ASN A 68 11.13 3.61 -14.07
N PHE A 69 10.45 3.04 -15.07
CA PHE A 69 11.09 2.31 -16.17
C PHE A 69 12.21 3.12 -16.82
N PHE A 70 11.96 4.37 -17.20
CA PHE A 70 12.94 5.20 -17.91
C PHE A 70 14.13 5.69 -17.06
N SER A 71 13.95 5.82 -15.74
CA SER A 71 15.02 6.23 -14.82
C SER A 71 15.96 5.10 -14.40
N ARG A 72 15.62 3.82 -14.71
CA ARG A 72 16.46 2.67 -14.35
C ARG A 72 17.72 2.60 -15.20
N THR A 73 18.84 2.30 -14.53
CA THR A 73 20.09 1.95 -15.20
C THR A 73 19.94 0.58 -15.92
N LYS A 74 20.88 0.28 -16.85
CA LYS A 74 20.89 -1.01 -17.55
C LYS A 74 20.93 -2.20 -16.58
N LYS A 75 21.71 -2.10 -15.50
CA LYS A 75 21.80 -3.15 -14.46
C LYS A 75 20.48 -3.34 -13.70
N GLN A 76 19.84 -2.24 -13.33
CA GLN A 76 18.53 -2.29 -12.66
C GLN A 76 17.45 -2.87 -13.56
N GLU A 77 17.51 -2.63 -14.86
CA GLU A 77 16.58 -3.22 -15.82
C GLU A 77 16.73 -4.72 -15.95
N LEU A 78 17.97 -5.23 -16.07
CA LEU A 78 18.26 -6.66 -16.08
C LEU A 78 17.69 -7.37 -14.82
N ILE A 79 17.89 -6.76 -13.65
CA ILE A 79 17.34 -7.29 -12.38
C ILE A 79 15.82 -7.28 -12.39
N ALA A 80 15.19 -6.21 -12.94
CA ALA A 80 13.74 -6.10 -13.00
C ALA A 80 13.14 -7.18 -13.92
N VAL A 81 13.70 -7.38 -15.11
CA VAL A 81 13.28 -8.43 -16.05
C VAL A 81 13.46 -9.82 -15.44
N PHE A 82 14.63 -10.10 -14.83
CA PHE A 82 14.90 -11.37 -14.17
C PHE A 82 13.87 -11.66 -13.07
N ARG A 83 13.58 -10.68 -12.21
CA ARG A 83 12.55 -10.80 -11.17
C ARG A 83 11.17 -11.11 -11.75
N ASN A 84 10.78 -10.45 -12.84
CA ASN A 84 9.49 -10.67 -13.48
C ASN A 84 9.36 -12.09 -14.02
N ILE A 85 10.42 -12.61 -14.64
CA ILE A 85 10.47 -13.99 -15.15
C ILE A 85 10.41 -15.01 -14.00
N LEU A 86 11.09 -14.76 -12.89
CA LEU A 86 11.01 -15.64 -11.71
C LEU A 86 9.58 -15.70 -11.14
N ILE A 87 8.92 -14.55 -10.99
CA ILE A 87 7.54 -14.50 -10.49
C ILE A 87 6.59 -15.20 -11.46
N MET A 88 6.74 -14.94 -12.75
CA MET A 88 5.94 -15.59 -13.79
C MET A 88 6.19 -17.11 -13.80
N GLY A 89 7.44 -17.53 -13.62
CA GLY A 89 7.81 -18.93 -13.49
C GLY A 89 7.14 -19.61 -12.29
N ALA A 90 7.13 -18.95 -11.14
CA ALA A 90 6.47 -19.45 -9.95
C ALA A 90 4.94 -19.57 -10.15
N THR A 91 4.31 -18.59 -10.80
CA THR A 91 2.85 -18.63 -11.07
C THR A 91 2.47 -19.75 -12.04
N ILE A 92 3.29 -20.00 -13.07
CA ILE A 92 3.06 -21.10 -14.01
C ILE A 92 3.23 -22.47 -13.31
N SER A 93 4.29 -22.61 -12.49
CA SER A 93 4.53 -23.83 -11.73
C SER A 93 3.36 -24.13 -10.77
N MET A 94 2.84 -23.10 -10.11
CA MET A 94 1.68 -23.19 -9.25
C MET A 94 0.40 -23.57 -10.02
N ALA A 95 0.17 -22.96 -11.19
CA ALA A 95 -0.95 -23.32 -12.05
C ALA A 95 -0.86 -24.77 -12.52
N ALA A 96 0.32 -25.24 -12.96
CA ALA A 96 0.54 -26.61 -13.38
C ALA A 96 0.31 -27.62 -12.24
N PHE A 97 0.69 -27.26 -11.03
CA PHE A 97 0.42 -28.07 -9.83
C PHE A 97 -1.08 -28.17 -9.52
N LEU A 98 -1.77 -27.03 -9.49
CA LEU A 98 -3.22 -26.97 -9.21
C LEU A 98 -4.07 -27.70 -10.26
N MET A 99 -3.67 -27.65 -11.53
CA MET A 99 -4.35 -28.34 -12.62
C MET A 99 -3.99 -29.83 -12.70
N GLN A 100 -3.10 -30.34 -11.85
CA GLN A 100 -2.58 -31.71 -11.87
C GLN A 100 -1.96 -32.14 -13.23
N ASP A 101 -1.50 -31.16 -14.00
CA ASP A 101 -1.02 -31.32 -15.37
C ASP A 101 0.51 -31.23 -15.48
N ALA A 102 1.22 -31.22 -14.34
CA ALA A 102 2.67 -31.02 -14.27
C ALA A 102 3.46 -32.02 -15.14
N GLN A 103 2.97 -33.24 -15.31
CA GLN A 103 3.60 -34.26 -16.14
C GLN A 103 3.55 -33.96 -17.65
N LYS A 104 2.60 -33.17 -18.09
CA LYS A 104 2.42 -32.78 -19.50
C LYS A 104 3.29 -31.58 -19.90
N TYR A 105 3.93 -30.91 -18.95
CA TYR A 105 4.83 -29.78 -19.22
C TYR A 105 6.24 -30.28 -19.53
N SER A 106 6.77 -29.94 -20.70
CA SER A 106 8.17 -30.21 -21.03
C SER A 106 9.09 -29.27 -20.26
N ARG A 107 9.90 -29.81 -19.34
CA ARG A 107 10.87 -29.04 -18.56
C ARG A 107 11.87 -28.28 -19.44
N LEU A 108 12.25 -28.88 -20.60
CA LEU A 108 13.16 -28.26 -21.57
C LEU A 108 12.52 -27.05 -22.27
N VAL A 109 11.24 -27.15 -22.69
CA VAL A 109 10.51 -26.00 -23.27
C VAL A 109 10.46 -24.87 -22.27
N TYR A 110 10.18 -25.18 -21.00
CA TYR A 110 10.13 -24.20 -19.94
C TYR A 110 11.50 -23.51 -19.69
N GLY A 111 12.59 -24.30 -19.65
CA GLY A 111 13.94 -23.75 -19.53
C GLY A 111 14.34 -22.87 -20.71
N TYR A 112 14.08 -23.33 -21.95
CA TYR A 112 14.30 -22.51 -23.16
C TYR A 112 13.48 -21.25 -23.14
N PHE A 113 12.19 -21.34 -22.76
CA PHE A 113 11.31 -20.18 -22.66
C PHE A 113 11.88 -19.13 -21.70
N CYS A 114 12.25 -19.50 -20.49
CA CYS A 114 12.80 -18.54 -19.51
C CYS A 114 14.09 -17.88 -20.02
N GLY A 115 14.99 -18.63 -20.65
CA GLY A 115 16.24 -18.08 -21.19
C GLY A 115 16.02 -17.16 -22.39
N ILE A 116 15.17 -17.55 -23.33
CA ILE A 116 14.84 -16.76 -24.52
C ILE A 116 14.08 -15.50 -24.13
N ASP A 117 13.08 -15.64 -23.25
CA ASP A 117 12.26 -14.52 -22.80
C ASP A 117 13.09 -13.46 -22.05
N PHE A 118 14.04 -13.91 -21.22
CA PHE A 118 14.99 -13.00 -20.58
C PHE A 118 15.77 -12.16 -21.60
N VAL A 119 16.30 -12.79 -22.61
CA VAL A 119 17.09 -12.10 -23.64
C VAL A 119 16.20 -11.17 -24.48
N VAL A 120 15.05 -11.68 -24.94
CA VAL A 120 14.12 -10.90 -25.79
C VAL A 120 13.55 -9.69 -25.04
N MET A 121 13.11 -9.86 -23.79
CA MET A 121 12.65 -8.75 -22.96
C MET A 121 13.75 -7.73 -22.69
N CYS A 122 14.95 -8.17 -22.31
CA CYS A 122 16.06 -7.24 -22.08
C CYS A 122 16.40 -6.43 -23.33
N VAL A 123 16.48 -7.07 -24.48
CA VAL A 123 16.76 -6.38 -25.76
C VAL A 123 15.62 -5.43 -26.12
N SER A 124 14.38 -5.85 -26.04
CA SER A 124 13.23 -5.00 -26.36
C SER A 124 13.14 -3.77 -25.45
N HIS A 125 13.36 -3.95 -24.13
CA HIS A 125 13.37 -2.84 -23.17
C HIS A 125 14.49 -1.83 -23.45
N LEU A 126 15.70 -2.32 -23.74
CA LEU A 126 16.84 -1.45 -24.04
C LEU A 126 16.65 -0.71 -25.38
N LEU A 127 16.12 -1.38 -26.40
CA LEU A 127 15.78 -0.78 -27.68
C LEU A 127 14.69 0.27 -27.54
N TYR A 128 13.64 -0.02 -26.78
CA TYR A 128 12.55 0.91 -26.53
C TYR A 128 13.05 2.16 -25.78
N LYS A 129 13.89 1.98 -24.74
CA LYS A 129 14.52 3.11 -24.03
C LYS A 129 15.36 3.97 -24.99
N LYS A 130 16.19 3.34 -25.81
CA LYS A 130 17.02 4.05 -26.78
C LYS A 130 16.14 4.83 -27.78
N TYR A 131 15.14 4.17 -28.34
CA TYR A 131 14.20 4.79 -29.29
C TYR A 131 13.49 6.00 -28.69
N MET A 132 12.96 5.86 -27.47
CA MET A 132 12.30 6.97 -26.78
C MET A 132 13.26 8.11 -26.46
N ASN A 133 14.48 7.82 -25.98
CA ASN A 133 15.48 8.84 -25.74
C ASN A 133 15.86 9.59 -27.03
N ASP A 134 15.99 8.88 -28.15
CA ASP A 134 16.30 9.51 -29.44
C ASP A 134 15.16 10.42 -29.93
N ILE A 135 13.91 10.05 -29.71
CA ILE A 135 12.74 10.88 -30.03
C ILE A 135 12.75 12.16 -29.19
N TYR A 136 12.93 12.01 -27.87
CA TYR A 136 12.89 13.16 -26.95
C TYR A 136 14.11 14.09 -27.10
N SER A 137 15.30 13.54 -27.39
CA SER A 137 16.49 14.36 -27.67
C SER A 137 16.33 15.25 -28.93
N LYS A 138 15.56 14.75 -29.91
CA LYS A 138 15.19 15.50 -31.11
C LYS A 138 14.06 16.53 -30.86
N GLY A 139 13.58 16.65 -29.62
CA GLY A 139 12.48 17.55 -29.25
C GLY A 139 11.10 17.14 -29.75
N ILE A 140 10.96 15.90 -30.24
CA ILE A 140 9.69 15.35 -30.70
C ILE A 140 9.02 14.69 -29.50
N GLY A 141 7.94 15.30 -28.96
CA GLY A 141 7.16 14.72 -27.84
C GLY A 141 7.67 15.05 -26.43
N GLY A 142 8.80 15.73 -26.27
CA GLY A 142 9.23 16.32 -25.00
C GLY A 142 8.50 17.63 -24.74
N ARG A 143 8.02 17.83 -23.49
CA ARG A 143 7.37 19.07 -23.08
C ARG A 143 8.42 20.18 -22.97
N LYS A 144 8.15 21.32 -23.61
CA LYS A 144 8.97 22.52 -23.53
C LYS A 144 8.47 23.39 -22.39
N VAL A 145 9.22 23.42 -21.31
CA VAL A 145 8.86 24.09 -20.06
C VAL A 145 9.58 25.41 -19.95
N LEU A 146 8.84 26.48 -19.72
CA LEU A 146 9.35 27.79 -19.35
C LEU A 146 9.23 27.95 -17.83
N ILE A 147 10.29 28.41 -17.17
CA ILE A 147 10.28 28.56 -15.72
C ILE A 147 10.04 30.03 -15.38
N LEU A 148 8.98 30.36 -14.63
CA LEU A 148 8.73 31.65 -14.03
C LEU A 148 9.10 31.59 -12.53
N THR A 149 10.18 32.33 -12.17
CA THR A 149 10.67 32.27 -10.78
C THR A 149 11.41 33.57 -10.42
N SER A 150 11.84 33.71 -9.17
CA SER A 150 12.75 34.74 -8.69
C SER A 150 14.21 34.32 -8.83
N ALA A 151 15.12 35.27 -8.95
CA ALA A 151 16.55 35.02 -9.22
C ALA A 151 17.25 34.24 -8.09
N ASP A 152 16.77 34.35 -6.84
CA ASP A 152 17.26 33.63 -5.67
C ASP A 152 16.96 32.12 -5.73
N ARG A 153 15.86 31.73 -6.36
CA ARG A 153 15.40 30.34 -6.44
C ARG A 153 15.73 29.63 -7.76
N ALA A 154 16.00 30.39 -8.78
CA ALA A 154 16.16 29.88 -10.13
C ALA A 154 17.21 28.77 -10.24
N GLU A 155 18.38 28.95 -9.61
CA GLU A 155 19.48 27.97 -9.67
C GLU A 155 19.10 26.63 -9.04
N GLY A 156 18.52 26.66 -7.84
CA GLY A 156 18.08 25.45 -7.14
C GLY A 156 16.98 24.69 -7.91
N ILE A 157 16.05 25.40 -8.54
CA ILE A 157 14.99 24.81 -9.37
C ILE A 157 15.59 24.11 -10.59
N CYS A 158 16.48 24.81 -11.31
CA CYS A 158 17.11 24.26 -12.50
C CYS A 158 17.94 23.02 -12.20
N GLN A 159 18.76 23.06 -11.15
CA GLN A 159 19.53 21.90 -10.69
C GLN A 159 18.62 20.74 -10.27
N ASN A 160 17.54 21.00 -9.53
CA ASN A 160 16.59 19.98 -9.10
C ASN A 160 15.91 19.29 -10.28
N ILE A 161 15.43 20.07 -11.26
CA ILE A 161 14.79 19.53 -12.47
C ILE A 161 15.81 18.75 -13.32
N GLN A 162 17.05 19.21 -13.45
CA GLN A 162 18.10 18.52 -14.19
C GLN A 162 18.54 17.21 -13.53
N VAL A 163 18.69 17.18 -12.21
CA VAL A 163 19.12 15.99 -11.45
C VAL A 163 18.02 14.94 -11.34
N ASN A 164 16.80 15.38 -11.04
CA ASN A 164 15.64 14.50 -10.91
C ASN A 164 14.93 14.25 -12.24
N ASN A 165 15.59 14.51 -13.33
CA ASN A 165 15.17 14.56 -14.71
C ASN A 165 13.98 13.65 -15.03
N SER A 166 12.82 14.26 -15.16
CA SER A 166 11.78 13.72 -16.00
C SER A 166 12.28 13.83 -17.44
N TRP A 167 12.78 12.73 -17.98
CA TRP A 167 13.36 12.53 -19.32
C TRP A 167 12.55 13.15 -20.48
N ASN A 168 11.32 13.62 -20.21
CA ASN A 168 10.37 14.20 -21.14
C ASN A 168 10.24 15.73 -21.00
N ILE A 169 11.04 16.41 -20.15
CA ILE A 169 11.00 17.85 -19.94
C ILE A 169 12.27 18.48 -20.56
N LYS A 170 12.06 19.51 -21.40
CA LYS A 170 13.11 20.38 -21.89
C LYS A 170 12.85 21.81 -21.41
N ILE A 171 13.70 22.30 -20.52
CA ILE A 171 13.62 23.70 -20.10
C ILE A 171 14.07 24.58 -21.29
N VAL A 172 13.18 25.45 -21.76
CA VAL A 172 13.43 26.32 -22.91
C VAL A 172 13.94 27.71 -22.51
N GLY A 173 13.72 28.08 -21.24
CA GLY A 173 14.22 29.34 -20.70
C GLY A 173 13.69 29.63 -19.31
N ILE A 174 14.21 30.68 -18.72
CA ILE A 174 13.80 31.22 -17.42
C ILE A 174 13.26 32.64 -17.64
N VAL A 175 12.17 32.95 -16.95
CA VAL A 175 11.60 34.29 -16.82
C VAL A 175 11.78 34.73 -15.37
N LEU A 176 12.42 35.84 -15.15
CA LEU A 176 12.65 36.39 -13.82
C LEU A 176 11.51 37.32 -13.42
N ALA A 177 10.96 37.09 -12.25
CA ALA A 177 9.81 37.81 -11.67
C ALA A 177 10.25 39.11 -10.93
N ASP A 178 11.53 39.22 -10.61
CA ASP A 178 12.13 40.26 -9.75
C ASP A 178 12.98 41.29 -10.50
N GLY A 179 12.97 41.26 -11.85
CA GLY A 179 13.63 42.25 -12.68
C GLY A 179 15.18 42.26 -12.60
N GLN A 180 15.78 41.17 -12.12
CA GLN A 180 17.25 41.07 -12.09
C GLN A 180 17.81 40.72 -13.47
N GLU A 181 18.75 41.50 -13.95
CA GLU A 181 19.46 41.28 -15.23
C GLU A 181 20.46 40.12 -15.08
N LYS A 182 20.05 38.91 -15.37
CA LYS A 182 20.94 37.75 -15.56
C LYS A 182 20.72 37.18 -16.97
N LYS A 183 21.81 36.87 -17.67
CA LYS A 183 21.71 36.30 -19.04
C LYS A 183 21.48 34.78 -19.02
N GLU A 184 22.01 34.10 -18.00
CA GLU A 184 21.97 32.64 -17.89
C GLU A 184 22.04 32.21 -16.43
N ILE A 185 21.32 31.13 -16.08
CA ILE A 185 21.33 30.52 -14.74
C ILE A 185 21.43 29.01 -14.92
N ALA A 186 22.42 28.36 -14.32
CA ALA A 186 22.65 26.89 -14.38
C ALA A 186 22.68 26.33 -15.82
N GLY A 187 23.23 27.10 -16.80
CA GLY A 187 23.29 26.66 -18.20
C GLY A 187 21.98 26.85 -18.99
N ILE A 188 20.99 27.55 -18.41
CA ILE A 188 19.70 27.82 -19.05
C ILE A 188 19.57 29.32 -19.27
N PRO A 189 19.22 29.77 -20.51
CA PRO A 189 19.10 31.19 -20.81
C PRO A 189 17.91 31.82 -20.06
N VAL A 190 18.11 33.02 -19.55
CA VAL A 190 17.04 33.93 -19.16
C VAL A 190 16.52 34.59 -20.41
N VAL A 191 15.29 34.28 -20.82
CA VAL A 191 14.77 34.62 -22.15
C VAL A 191 14.04 35.95 -22.20
N CYS A 192 13.45 36.37 -21.10
CA CYS A 192 12.76 37.65 -20.96
C CYS A 192 12.45 37.96 -19.50
N GLU A 193 12.04 39.18 -19.22
CA GLU A 193 11.40 39.58 -17.99
C GLU A 193 9.91 39.19 -17.96
N TYR A 194 9.30 39.24 -16.77
CA TYR A 194 7.90 38.91 -16.60
C TYR A 194 6.96 39.70 -17.53
N GLY A 195 7.25 41.01 -17.77
CA GLY A 195 6.43 41.88 -18.63
C GLY A 195 6.32 41.38 -20.07
N ASP A 196 7.38 40.76 -20.60
CA ASP A 196 7.49 40.30 -21.99
C ASP A 196 7.18 38.80 -22.15
N MET A 197 6.87 38.08 -21.03
CA MET A 197 6.66 36.64 -21.02
C MET A 197 5.58 36.18 -21.98
N LEU A 198 4.44 36.87 -22.01
CA LEU A 198 3.32 36.49 -22.90
C LEU A 198 3.67 36.68 -24.37
N GLU A 199 4.44 37.72 -24.72
CA GLU A 199 4.88 37.91 -26.08
C GLU A 199 5.93 36.88 -26.49
N TYR A 200 6.84 36.52 -25.57
CA TYR A 200 7.79 35.43 -25.78
C TYR A 200 7.06 34.11 -26.08
N ILE A 201 6.04 33.77 -25.28
CA ILE A 201 5.25 32.54 -25.45
C ILE A 201 4.47 32.53 -26.78
N ARG A 202 3.97 33.70 -27.23
CA ARG A 202 3.29 33.81 -28.55
C ARG A 202 4.21 33.50 -29.71
N ARG A 203 5.51 33.82 -29.59
CA ARG A 203 6.48 33.67 -30.70
C ARG A 203 7.29 32.39 -30.62
N ASN A 204 7.29 31.70 -29.50
CA ASN A 204 8.11 30.51 -29.26
C ASN A 204 7.25 29.30 -28.87
N VAL A 205 7.80 28.09 -29.04
CA VAL A 205 7.13 26.87 -28.66
C VAL A 205 7.32 26.66 -27.18
N VAL A 206 6.27 26.86 -26.42
CA VAL A 206 6.16 26.61 -24.96
C VAL A 206 4.90 25.79 -24.72
N ASP A 207 5.06 24.61 -24.16
CA ASP A 207 3.93 23.72 -23.84
C ASP A 207 3.41 23.97 -22.42
N GLU A 208 4.30 24.39 -21.52
CA GLU A 208 4.03 24.47 -20.09
C GLU A 208 4.85 25.60 -19.43
N VAL A 209 4.24 26.30 -18.49
CA VAL A 209 4.90 27.29 -17.65
C VAL A 209 4.92 26.79 -16.22
N PHE A 210 6.11 26.50 -15.70
CA PHE A 210 6.31 26.16 -14.29
C PHE A 210 6.50 27.43 -13.47
N VAL A 211 5.57 27.70 -12.57
CA VAL A 211 5.56 28.90 -11.72
C VAL A 211 6.00 28.52 -10.31
N HIS A 212 7.14 29.07 -9.88
CA HIS A 212 7.65 28.92 -8.52
C HIS A 212 8.14 30.28 -8.00
N LEU A 213 7.27 30.97 -7.31
CA LEU A 213 7.55 32.31 -6.80
C LEU A 213 7.86 32.30 -5.29
N SER A 214 8.66 33.24 -4.85
CA SER A 214 8.88 33.53 -3.44
C SER A 214 7.58 34.08 -2.82
N SER A 215 7.35 33.84 -1.52
CA SER A 215 6.21 34.42 -0.78
C SER A 215 6.22 35.96 -0.76
N GLN A 216 7.34 36.58 -1.08
CA GLN A 216 7.52 38.03 -1.17
C GLN A 216 7.18 38.58 -2.55
N THR A 217 7.01 37.74 -3.57
CA THR A 217 6.74 38.17 -4.94
C THR A 217 5.24 38.35 -5.15
N ASN A 218 4.83 39.60 -5.29
CA ASN A 218 3.40 39.95 -5.36
C ASN A 218 2.93 40.02 -6.83
N LEU A 219 2.95 38.87 -7.55
CA LEU A 219 2.42 38.79 -8.91
C LEU A 219 0.94 38.35 -8.92
N PRO A 220 0.14 38.83 -9.87
CA PRO A 220 -1.28 38.45 -9.98
C PRO A 220 -1.43 37.06 -10.62
N ILE A 221 -1.14 35.99 -9.85
CA ILE A 221 -1.13 34.59 -10.31
C ILE A 221 -2.40 34.23 -11.06
N ASN A 222 -3.58 34.62 -10.55
CA ASN A 222 -4.85 34.33 -11.20
C ASN A 222 -4.95 34.93 -12.61
N LYS A 223 -4.37 36.11 -12.84
CA LYS A 223 -4.33 36.75 -14.16
C LYS A 223 -3.40 35.99 -15.09
N ILE A 224 -2.22 35.62 -14.61
CA ILE A 224 -1.24 34.81 -15.35
C ILE A 224 -1.85 33.49 -15.83
N ILE A 225 -2.48 32.74 -14.92
CA ILE A 225 -3.11 31.46 -15.22
C ILE A 225 -4.17 31.63 -16.31
N LYS A 226 -5.04 32.64 -16.17
CA LYS A 226 -6.11 32.91 -17.14
C LYS A 226 -5.58 33.28 -18.53
N GLU A 227 -4.54 34.10 -18.60
CA GLU A 227 -3.94 34.51 -19.86
C GLU A 227 -3.23 33.33 -20.57
N LEU A 228 -2.53 32.47 -19.83
CA LEU A 228 -1.89 31.28 -20.34
C LEU A 228 -2.89 30.20 -20.75
N GLU A 229 -3.97 30.03 -20.01
CA GLU A 229 -5.07 29.11 -20.33
C GLU A 229 -5.72 29.48 -21.70
N VAL A 230 -5.99 30.76 -21.92
CA VAL A 230 -6.53 31.26 -23.20
C VAL A 230 -5.56 30.97 -24.36
N MET A 231 -4.25 30.93 -24.10
CA MET A 231 -3.23 30.59 -25.08
C MET A 231 -3.05 29.08 -25.26
N GLY A 232 -3.75 28.25 -24.49
CA GLY A 232 -3.63 26.79 -24.52
C GLY A 232 -2.35 26.26 -23.86
N VAL A 233 -1.66 27.06 -23.05
CA VAL A 233 -0.43 26.68 -22.34
C VAL A 233 -0.78 26.17 -20.95
N THR A 234 -0.23 25.02 -20.60
CA THR A 234 -0.41 24.45 -19.25
C THR A 234 0.36 25.25 -18.22
N VAL A 235 -0.23 25.47 -17.05
CA VAL A 235 0.44 26.16 -15.92
C VAL A 235 0.56 25.18 -14.75
N ASP A 236 1.80 24.90 -14.37
CA ASP A 236 2.12 24.14 -13.17
C ASP A 236 2.58 25.09 -12.06
N LEU A 237 1.74 25.29 -11.08
CA LEU A 237 2.03 26.16 -9.93
C LEU A 237 2.61 25.35 -8.78
N ASN A 238 3.82 25.71 -8.35
CA ASN A 238 4.35 25.14 -7.09
C ASN A 238 3.60 25.74 -5.90
N ILE A 239 3.01 24.84 -5.10
CA ILE A 239 2.28 25.22 -3.89
C ILE A 239 3.25 25.10 -2.71
N ASN A 240 3.68 26.23 -2.15
CA ASN A 240 4.63 26.30 -1.03
C ASN A 240 4.18 25.54 0.25
N VAL A 241 2.92 25.11 0.31
CA VAL A 241 2.41 24.23 1.38
C VAL A 241 3.23 22.94 1.52
N PHE A 242 3.91 22.51 0.46
CA PHE A 242 4.79 21.34 0.50
C PHE A 242 6.18 21.63 1.08
N GLU A 243 6.56 22.86 1.27
CA GLU A 243 7.82 23.28 1.93
C GLU A 243 7.69 23.29 3.47
N MET A 244 6.49 23.11 4.02
CA MET A 244 6.30 23.00 5.48
C MET A 244 7.01 21.74 6.01
N GLU A 245 7.90 21.89 6.98
CA GLU A 245 8.61 20.78 7.65
C GLU A 245 7.70 19.97 8.60
N ILE A 246 6.54 19.55 8.12
CA ILE A 246 5.64 18.71 8.89
C ILE A 246 5.83 17.26 8.42
N PRO A 247 6.21 16.31 9.30
CA PRO A 247 6.49 14.92 8.94
C PRO A 247 5.21 14.10 8.71
N VAL A 248 4.31 14.61 7.87
CA VAL A 248 3.06 13.94 7.48
C VAL A 248 2.99 13.77 5.97
N GLN A 249 2.27 12.75 5.52
CA GLN A 249 2.02 12.56 4.08
C GLN A 249 1.01 13.59 3.60
N ARG A 250 1.22 14.07 2.38
CA ARG A 250 0.43 15.09 1.73
C ARG A 250 -0.15 14.53 0.44
N GLU A 251 -1.45 14.68 0.26
CA GLU A 251 -2.12 14.30 -0.99
C GLU A 251 -3.05 15.44 -1.41
N ILE A 252 -3.16 15.61 -2.73
CA ILE A 252 -4.14 16.54 -3.29
C ILE A 252 -5.42 15.75 -3.49
N GLU A 253 -6.47 16.16 -2.79
CA GLU A 253 -7.80 15.56 -2.85
C GLU A 253 -8.83 16.57 -3.35
N ARG A 254 -9.99 16.05 -3.71
CA ARG A 254 -11.14 16.89 -4.07
C ARG A 254 -12.29 16.65 -3.10
N ILE A 255 -12.71 17.71 -2.42
CA ILE A 255 -13.89 17.70 -1.55
C ILE A 255 -14.94 18.60 -2.20
N GLY A 256 -15.97 17.99 -2.80
CA GLY A 256 -16.95 18.72 -3.62
C GLY A 256 -16.29 19.42 -4.80
N ASN A 257 -16.36 20.74 -4.84
CA ASN A 257 -15.71 21.57 -5.87
C ASN A 257 -14.35 22.15 -5.45
N TYR A 258 -13.87 21.82 -4.25
CA TYR A 258 -12.60 22.36 -3.74
C TYR A 258 -11.46 21.34 -3.91
N TYR A 259 -10.34 21.81 -4.44
CA TYR A 259 -9.06 21.09 -4.38
C TYR A 259 -8.42 21.38 -3.04
N THR A 260 -8.11 20.33 -2.29
CA THR A 260 -7.56 20.43 -0.94
C THR A 260 -6.25 19.67 -0.84
N VAL A 261 -5.33 20.15 -0.01
CA VAL A 261 -4.16 19.40 0.39
C VAL A 261 -4.46 18.72 1.72
N SER A 262 -4.56 17.40 1.68
CA SER A 262 -4.83 16.58 2.87
C SER A 262 -3.51 16.23 3.57
N PHE A 263 -3.44 16.55 4.85
CA PHE A 263 -2.35 16.14 5.73
C PHE A 263 -2.82 14.94 6.55
N SER A 264 -2.24 13.78 6.31
CA SER A 264 -2.66 12.57 7.02
C SER A 264 -1.47 11.80 7.58
N PRO A 265 -1.66 11.05 8.68
CA PRO A 265 -0.73 10.01 9.05
C PRO A 265 -0.54 9.07 7.86
N LYS A 266 0.49 8.25 7.89
CA LYS A 266 0.89 7.36 6.80
C LYS A 266 -0.29 6.76 6.01
N ILE A 267 -0.32 7.03 4.69
CA ILE A 267 -1.30 6.46 3.77
C ILE A 267 -0.76 5.13 3.24
N HIS A 268 -1.52 4.08 3.46
CA HIS A 268 -1.17 2.76 2.94
C HIS A 268 -1.70 2.58 1.51
N SER A 269 -0.93 1.94 0.64
CA SER A 269 -1.37 1.70 -0.73
C SER A 269 -2.64 0.85 -0.76
N PHE A 270 -3.54 1.15 -1.71
CA PHE A 270 -4.77 0.36 -1.93
C PHE A 270 -4.49 -1.14 -2.01
N LYS A 271 -3.39 -1.54 -2.66
CA LYS A 271 -2.97 -2.95 -2.77
C LYS A 271 -2.71 -3.59 -1.41
N GLN A 272 -1.99 -2.91 -0.52
CA GLN A 272 -1.70 -3.41 0.82
C GLN A 272 -2.98 -3.60 1.63
N ILE A 273 -3.89 -2.62 1.59
CA ILE A 273 -5.20 -2.69 2.27
C ILE A 273 -6.04 -3.84 1.70
N PHE A 274 -6.06 -4.00 0.37
CA PHE A 274 -6.77 -5.09 -0.29
C PHE A 274 -6.26 -6.47 0.14
N PHE A 275 -4.94 -6.70 0.08
CA PHE A 275 -4.37 -7.99 0.51
C PHE A 275 -4.55 -8.26 2.00
N LYS A 276 -4.46 -7.21 2.84
CA LYS A 276 -4.82 -7.33 4.26
C LYS A 276 -6.26 -7.83 4.42
N ARG A 277 -7.20 -7.23 3.71
CA ARG A 277 -8.62 -7.62 3.78
C ARG A 277 -8.86 -9.05 3.29
N VAL A 278 -8.19 -9.48 2.22
CA VAL A 278 -8.25 -10.88 1.74
C VAL A 278 -7.73 -11.83 2.82
N MET A 279 -6.59 -11.53 3.44
CA MET A 279 -6.04 -12.32 4.54
C MET A 279 -7.01 -12.39 5.72
N ASP A 280 -7.64 -11.27 6.10
CA ASP A 280 -8.63 -11.21 7.17
C ASP A 280 -9.85 -12.08 6.87
N ILE A 281 -10.39 -12.03 5.64
CA ILE A 281 -11.55 -12.83 5.23
C ILE A 281 -11.21 -14.34 5.25
N VAL A 282 -10.07 -14.73 4.67
CA VAL A 282 -9.64 -16.14 4.65
C VAL A 282 -9.46 -16.66 6.09
N GLY A 283 -8.75 -15.91 6.93
CA GLY A 283 -8.55 -16.27 8.32
C GLY A 283 -9.85 -16.30 9.12
N ALA A 284 -10.78 -15.38 8.85
CA ALA A 284 -12.09 -15.36 9.51
C ALA A 284 -12.94 -16.58 9.15
N ILE A 285 -12.94 -17.01 7.89
CA ILE A 285 -13.67 -18.22 7.47
C ILE A 285 -13.11 -19.45 8.18
N VAL A 286 -11.79 -19.63 8.18
CA VAL A 286 -11.15 -20.73 8.89
C VAL A 286 -11.44 -20.68 10.40
N GLY A 287 -11.33 -19.50 11.01
CA GLY A 287 -11.60 -19.28 12.42
C GLY A 287 -13.07 -19.56 12.79
N LEU A 288 -14.03 -19.18 11.95
CA LEU A 288 -15.45 -19.47 12.16
C LEU A 288 -15.77 -20.98 12.07
N LEU A 289 -15.12 -21.71 11.17
CA LEU A 289 -15.23 -23.17 11.11
C LEU A 289 -14.75 -23.81 12.41
N ILE A 290 -13.59 -23.37 12.93
CA ILE A 290 -13.05 -23.80 14.23
C ILE A 290 -14.03 -23.42 15.36
N THR A 291 -14.54 -22.18 15.34
CA THR A 291 -15.53 -21.70 16.32
C THR A 291 -16.76 -22.60 16.35
N GLY A 292 -17.27 -22.97 15.17
CA GLY A 292 -18.42 -23.89 15.07
C GLY A 292 -18.16 -25.25 15.72
N ILE A 293 -17.03 -25.88 15.43
CA ILE A 293 -16.61 -27.15 16.02
C ILE A 293 -16.48 -27.02 17.54
N VAL A 294 -15.75 -26.01 18.02
CA VAL A 294 -15.54 -25.78 19.45
C VAL A 294 -16.86 -25.50 20.16
N THR A 295 -17.79 -24.79 19.53
CA THR A 295 -19.11 -24.50 20.11
C THR A 295 -19.88 -25.77 20.46
N VAL A 296 -19.84 -26.80 19.61
CA VAL A 296 -20.55 -28.06 19.84
C VAL A 296 -20.11 -28.74 21.16
N PHE A 297 -18.82 -28.70 21.46
CA PHE A 297 -18.26 -29.32 22.68
C PHE A 297 -18.35 -28.41 23.90
N LEU A 298 -18.18 -27.07 23.69
CA LEU A 298 -18.11 -26.11 24.77
C LEU A 298 -19.49 -25.69 25.29
N ALA A 299 -20.50 -25.61 24.41
CA ALA A 299 -21.84 -25.14 24.80
C ALA A 299 -22.47 -25.93 25.94
N PRO A 300 -22.47 -27.28 25.93
CA PRO A 300 -23.04 -28.06 27.05
C PRO A 300 -22.33 -27.74 28.37
N ALA A 301 -21.00 -27.65 28.38
CA ALA A 301 -20.22 -27.38 29.59
C ALA A 301 -20.54 -26.00 30.18
N LEU A 302 -20.60 -24.96 29.33
CA LEU A 302 -20.95 -23.60 29.75
C LEU A 302 -22.38 -23.49 30.29
N LEU A 303 -23.35 -24.15 29.62
CA LEU A 303 -24.75 -24.06 30.01
C LEU A 303 -25.04 -24.82 31.31
N ILE A 304 -24.32 -25.92 31.56
CA ILE A 304 -24.44 -26.68 32.82
C ILE A 304 -23.86 -25.89 33.99
N GLU A 305 -22.68 -25.27 33.81
CA GLU A 305 -22.03 -24.53 34.90
C GLU A 305 -22.74 -23.19 35.22
N SER A 306 -23.21 -22.48 34.19
CA SER A 306 -23.86 -21.17 34.33
C SER A 306 -25.00 -21.05 33.30
N PRO A 307 -26.27 -21.31 33.68
CA PRO A 307 -27.40 -21.11 32.77
C PRO A 307 -27.48 -19.67 32.22
N GLY A 308 -27.84 -19.53 30.91
CA GLY A 308 -27.96 -18.23 30.24
C GLY A 308 -27.37 -18.23 28.85
N PRO A 309 -27.19 -17.06 28.20
CA PRO A 309 -26.70 -16.95 26.83
C PRO A 309 -25.27 -17.49 26.67
N LEU A 310 -25.01 -18.21 25.58
CA LEU A 310 -23.71 -18.81 25.27
C LEU A 310 -22.67 -17.74 24.93
N PHE A 311 -23.10 -16.68 24.20
CA PHE A 311 -22.25 -15.58 23.76
C PHE A 311 -22.46 -14.36 24.63
N PHE A 312 -21.37 -13.72 24.95
CA PHE A 312 -21.30 -12.39 25.56
C PHE A 312 -21.00 -11.36 24.48
N SER A 313 -21.60 -10.20 24.57
CA SER A 313 -21.29 -9.07 23.71
C SER A 313 -21.10 -7.79 24.50
N GLN A 314 -20.11 -6.96 24.11
CA GLN A 314 -19.81 -5.68 24.71
C GLN A 314 -19.53 -4.64 23.62
N VAL A 315 -19.93 -3.41 23.85
CA VAL A 315 -19.59 -2.31 22.95
C VAL A 315 -18.12 -1.97 23.10
N ARG A 316 -17.43 -1.85 21.98
CA ARG A 316 -16.03 -1.46 21.87
C ARG A 316 -15.88 -0.34 20.85
N VAL A 317 -14.79 0.39 20.98
CA VAL A 317 -14.46 1.48 20.07
C VAL A 317 -13.43 0.97 19.05
N GLY A 318 -13.78 1.08 17.77
CA GLY A 318 -12.98 0.65 16.63
C GLY A 318 -12.35 1.83 15.89
N LYS A 319 -12.02 1.58 14.62
CA LYS A 319 -11.32 2.55 13.76
C LYS A 319 -12.03 3.91 13.74
N ASN A 320 -11.25 4.97 13.95
CA ASN A 320 -11.69 6.37 13.97
C ASN A 320 -12.83 6.65 14.97
N GLY A 321 -12.93 5.86 16.06
CA GLY A 321 -13.94 6.07 17.10
C GLY A 321 -15.31 5.42 16.81
N ARG A 322 -15.44 4.59 15.76
CA ARG A 322 -16.70 3.89 15.44
C ARG A 322 -16.97 2.79 16.46
N ARG A 323 -18.22 2.73 16.98
CA ARG A 323 -18.64 1.71 17.94
C ARG A 323 -19.08 0.45 17.23
N PHE A 324 -18.71 -0.71 17.79
CA PHE A 324 -19.18 -2.01 17.34
C PHE A 324 -19.35 -2.96 18.53
N LYS A 325 -20.08 -4.03 18.35
CA LYS A 325 -20.25 -5.08 19.38
C LYS A 325 -19.24 -6.20 19.15
N ILE A 326 -18.31 -6.38 20.09
CA ILE A 326 -17.42 -7.54 20.09
C ILE A 326 -18.16 -8.75 20.63
N TYR A 327 -17.90 -9.94 20.07
CA TYR A 327 -18.50 -11.20 20.52
C TYR A 327 -17.44 -12.10 21.13
N LYS A 328 -17.80 -12.71 22.29
CA LYS A 328 -16.99 -13.72 22.98
C LYS A 328 -17.84 -14.86 23.48
N PHE A 329 -17.25 -16.03 23.80
CA PHE A 329 -17.92 -16.98 24.64
C PHE A 329 -18.01 -16.42 26.06
N ARG A 330 -19.14 -16.67 26.72
CA ARG A 330 -19.32 -16.22 28.10
C ARG A 330 -18.41 -17.02 29.03
N SER A 331 -17.45 -16.34 29.64
CA SER A 331 -16.46 -16.91 30.56
C SER A 331 -16.66 -16.47 32.01
N MET A 332 -17.66 -15.63 32.25
CA MET A 332 -17.98 -15.09 33.59
C MET A 332 -19.44 -15.28 33.96
N TYR A 333 -19.76 -15.14 35.24
CA TYR A 333 -21.12 -15.17 35.76
C TYR A 333 -21.91 -13.96 35.24
N MET A 334 -23.26 -14.02 35.33
CA MET A 334 -24.15 -13.01 34.74
C MET A 334 -24.04 -11.63 35.41
N ASP A 335 -23.65 -11.59 36.68
CA ASP A 335 -23.47 -10.39 37.52
C ASP A 335 -22.04 -9.81 37.44
N ALA A 336 -21.23 -10.31 36.54
CA ALA A 336 -19.79 -9.97 36.46
C ALA A 336 -19.53 -8.47 36.20
N GLU A 337 -20.40 -7.80 35.45
CA GLU A 337 -20.22 -6.36 35.14
C GLU A 337 -20.55 -5.47 36.36
N GLU A 338 -21.52 -5.86 37.17
CA GLU A 338 -21.86 -5.18 38.41
C GLU A 338 -20.72 -5.31 39.43
N ARG A 339 -20.19 -6.51 39.59
CA ARG A 339 -19.06 -6.80 40.48
C ARG A 339 -17.73 -6.12 40.03
N LYS A 340 -17.61 -5.74 38.76
CA LYS A 340 -16.41 -5.08 38.28
C LYS A 340 -16.14 -3.76 39.05
N LYS A 341 -17.20 -3.02 39.38
CA LYS A 341 -17.08 -1.76 40.10
C LYS A 341 -16.45 -1.93 41.49
N GLU A 342 -16.81 -3.03 42.18
CA GLU A 342 -16.27 -3.35 43.52
C GLU A 342 -14.82 -3.81 43.47
N LEU A 343 -14.39 -4.40 42.33
CA LEU A 343 -13.05 -4.93 42.14
C LEU A 343 -12.06 -3.94 41.54
N MET A 344 -12.48 -2.70 41.24
CA MET A 344 -11.60 -1.68 40.64
C MET A 344 -10.39 -1.36 41.51
N SER A 345 -10.54 -1.44 42.85
CA SER A 345 -9.42 -1.24 43.79
C SER A 345 -8.34 -2.32 43.72
N GLN A 346 -8.62 -3.47 43.13
CA GLN A 346 -7.72 -4.60 42.94
C GLN A 346 -7.15 -4.68 41.51
N ASN A 347 -7.27 -3.59 40.74
CA ASN A 347 -6.71 -3.55 39.40
C ASN A 347 -5.20 -3.65 39.44
N GLU A 348 -4.63 -4.56 38.66
CA GLU A 348 -3.19 -4.77 38.54
C GLU A 348 -2.51 -3.89 37.47
N MET A 349 -3.32 -3.16 36.68
CA MET A 349 -2.84 -2.27 35.63
C MET A 349 -2.73 -0.85 36.13
N GLU A 350 -1.68 -0.17 35.73
CA GLU A 350 -1.55 1.28 35.85
C GLU A 350 -2.21 1.97 34.66
N GLY A 351 -3.18 2.84 34.91
CA GLY A 351 -3.90 3.60 33.87
C GLY A 351 -5.29 3.07 33.55
N LEU A 352 -5.70 3.14 32.29
CA LEU A 352 -7.11 3.03 31.86
C LEU A 352 -7.64 1.61 31.71
N MET A 353 -6.75 0.61 31.67
CA MET A 353 -7.15 -0.79 31.47
C MET A 353 -7.40 -1.48 32.80
N PHE A 354 -8.36 -2.43 32.79
CA PHE A 354 -8.61 -3.31 33.94
C PHE A 354 -8.09 -4.72 33.66
N LYS A 355 -7.23 -5.22 34.56
CA LYS A 355 -6.71 -6.59 34.55
C LYS A 355 -6.58 -7.09 35.99
N MET A 356 -6.95 -8.36 36.21
CA MET A 356 -6.83 -9.05 37.49
C MET A 356 -6.52 -10.53 37.23
N GLU A 357 -5.41 -11.05 37.74
CA GLU A 357 -4.94 -12.41 37.46
C GLU A 357 -5.89 -13.49 37.96
N ASN A 358 -6.44 -13.35 39.17
CA ASN A 358 -7.38 -14.28 39.76
C ASN A 358 -8.80 -13.70 39.86
N ASP A 359 -9.34 -13.26 38.71
CA ASP A 359 -10.68 -12.68 38.67
C ASP A 359 -11.77 -13.62 39.20
N PRO A 360 -12.43 -13.29 40.34
CA PRO A 360 -13.45 -14.14 40.97
C PRO A 360 -14.73 -14.21 40.17
N ARG A 361 -14.92 -13.38 39.17
CA ARG A 361 -16.11 -13.34 38.30
C ARG A 361 -16.13 -14.48 37.28
N GLY A 362 -14.95 -15.13 37.06
CA GLY A 362 -14.80 -16.23 36.09
C GLY A 362 -15.38 -17.55 36.59
N THR A 363 -16.16 -18.26 35.73
CA THR A 363 -16.56 -19.64 36.00
C THR A 363 -15.37 -20.60 35.87
N LYS A 364 -15.46 -21.86 36.29
CA LYS A 364 -14.36 -22.83 36.17
C LYS A 364 -14.03 -23.11 34.69
N VAL A 365 -15.05 -23.38 33.87
CA VAL A 365 -14.92 -23.54 32.43
C VAL A 365 -14.44 -22.22 31.82
N GLY A 366 -14.96 -21.07 32.28
CA GLY A 366 -14.57 -19.74 31.88
C GLY A 366 -13.09 -19.46 32.07
N LYS A 367 -12.52 -19.86 33.22
CA LYS A 367 -11.05 -19.73 33.45
C LYS A 367 -10.25 -20.56 32.45
N PHE A 368 -10.70 -21.76 32.11
CA PHE A 368 -10.04 -22.61 31.12
C PHE A 368 -10.07 -21.98 29.73
N ILE A 369 -11.23 -21.51 29.26
CA ILE A 369 -11.37 -20.95 27.93
C ILE A 369 -10.63 -19.57 27.78
N ARG A 370 -10.56 -18.81 28.85
CA ARG A 370 -9.71 -17.58 28.89
C ARG A 370 -8.24 -17.94 28.81
N LYS A 371 -7.77 -18.89 29.60
CA LYS A 371 -6.36 -19.34 29.57
C LYS A 371 -5.93 -19.88 28.21
N THR A 372 -6.84 -20.41 27.41
CA THR A 372 -6.59 -20.93 26.07
C THR A 372 -7.01 -19.97 24.96
N SER A 373 -7.49 -18.76 25.30
CA SER A 373 -8.05 -17.77 24.39
C SER A 373 -9.20 -18.29 23.51
N ILE A 374 -9.81 -19.41 23.89
CA ILE A 374 -10.98 -19.98 23.19
C ILE A 374 -12.18 -19.03 23.31
N ASP A 375 -12.28 -18.26 24.39
CA ASP A 375 -13.36 -17.29 24.59
C ASP A 375 -13.40 -16.21 23.49
N GLU A 376 -12.29 -15.96 22.80
CA GLU A 376 -12.19 -14.95 21.76
C GLU A 376 -12.56 -15.43 20.34
N LEU A 377 -12.74 -16.76 20.14
CA LEU A 377 -13.05 -17.31 18.81
C LEU A 377 -14.29 -16.67 18.13
N PRO A 378 -15.38 -16.29 18.82
CA PRO A 378 -16.52 -15.63 18.18
C PRO A 378 -16.18 -14.28 17.51
N GLN A 379 -15.02 -13.66 17.86
CA GLN A 379 -14.56 -12.41 17.22
C GLN A 379 -14.21 -12.61 15.73
N PHE A 380 -14.00 -13.83 15.25
CA PHE A 380 -13.86 -14.08 13.81
C PHE A 380 -15.10 -13.62 13.02
N TRP A 381 -16.27 -13.57 13.65
CA TRP A 381 -17.46 -12.95 13.06
C TRP A 381 -17.31 -11.43 12.87
N ASN A 382 -16.71 -10.73 13.84
CA ASN A 382 -16.39 -9.30 13.71
C ASN A 382 -15.35 -9.05 12.60
N ILE A 383 -14.38 -9.97 12.46
CA ILE A 383 -13.37 -9.87 11.37
C ILE A 383 -14.04 -10.07 10.02
N LEU A 384 -14.93 -11.03 9.87
CA LEU A 384 -15.65 -11.28 8.63
C LEU A 384 -16.49 -10.05 8.22
N LYS A 385 -17.15 -9.40 9.18
CA LYS A 385 -17.88 -8.15 8.95
C LYS A 385 -16.99 -6.95 8.60
N GLY A 386 -15.71 -6.98 8.97
CA GLY A 386 -14.77 -5.86 8.79
C GLY A 386 -14.74 -4.87 9.95
N GLU A 387 -15.41 -5.18 11.05
CA GLU A 387 -15.35 -4.41 12.31
C GLU A 387 -14.00 -4.60 13.01
N MET A 388 -13.38 -5.77 12.79
CA MET A 388 -12.05 -6.14 13.27
C MET A 388 -11.18 -6.71 12.14
N SER A 389 -9.91 -6.88 12.42
CA SER A 389 -8.89 -7.56 11.61
C SER A 389 -8.26 -8.71 12.40
N LEU A 390 -7.57 -9.62 11.73
CA LEU A 390 -6.75 -10.62 12.43
C LEU A 390 -5.67 -9.95 13.28
N VAL A 391 -5.00 -8.94 12.72
CA VAL A 391 -3.93 -8.21 13.39
C VAL A 391 -4.26 -6.72 13.43
N GLY A 392 -4.15 -6.11 14.60
CA GLY A 392 -4.41 -4.69 14.82
C GLY A 392 -4.22 -4.30 16.28
N THR A 393 -4.63 -3.09 16.63
CA THR A 393 -4.62 -2.61 18.01
C THR A 393 -5.79 -3.19 18.81
N ARG A 394 -5.66 -3.33 20.12
CA ARG A 394 -6.76 -3.81 20.96
C ARG A 394 -7.88 -2.76 21.01
N PRO A 395 -9.16 -3.13 20.72
CA PRO A 395 -10.26 -2.19 20.81
C PRO A 395 -10.55 -1.83 22.28
N PRO A 396 -10.50 -0.52 22.65
CA PRO A 396 -10.84 -0.08 23.99
C PRO A 396 -12.33 -0.23 24.30
N THR A 397 -12.67 -0.29 25.59
CA THR A 397 -14.04 -0.10 26.06
C THR A 397 -14.46 1.36 25.88
N GLU A 398 -15.74 1.65 26.01
CA GLU A 398 -16.26 3.02 25.94
C GLU A 398 -15.68 3.89 27.10
N ASP A 399 -15.62 3.31 28.30
CA ASP A 399 -15.07 3.99 29.49
C ASP A 399 -13.58 4.30 29.35
N GLU A 400 -12.80 3.38 28.77
CA GLU A 400 -11.37 3.61 28.44
C GLU A 400 -11.26 4.75 27.40
N PHE A 401 -12.08 4.73 26.38
CA PHE A 401 -12.04 5.74 25.29
C PHE A 401 -12.41 7.15 25.75
N LEU A 402 -13.37 7.29 26.64
CA LEU A 402 -13.78 8.58 27.18
C LEU A 402 -12.64 9.28 27.98
N GLN A 403 -11.69 8.50 28.47
CA GLN A 403 -10.54 9.00 29.21
C GLN A 403 -9.30 9.18 28.33
N TYR A 404 -9.39 8.94 27.00
CA TYR A 404 -8.26 9.09 26.08
C TYR A 404 -7.89 10.56 25.90
N GLU A 405 -6.61 10.85 26.09
CA GLU A 405 -6.00 12.10 25.62
C GLU A 405 -5.81 12.11 24.10
N GLY A 406 -5.48 13.28 23.54
CA GLY A 406 -5.42 13.47 22.10
C GLY A 406 -4.52 12.45 21.38
N TYR A 407 -3.35 12.15 21.92
CA TYR A 407 -2.39 11.22 21.30
C TYR A 407 -2.80 9.74 21.44
N HIS A 408 -3.55 9.37 22.49
CA HIS A 408 -4.09 8.02 22.64
C HIS A 408 -5.03 7.65 21.48
N ARG A 409 -5.73 8.64 20.89
CA ARG A 409 -6.63 8.42 19.76
C ARG A 409 -5.91 7.90 18.52
N ARG A 410 -4.58 8.06 18.42
CA ARG A 410 -3.79 7.53 17.33
C ARG A 410 -3.88 6.01 17.22
N ARG A 411 -4.12 5.29 18.32
CA ARG A 411 -4.37 3.84 18.35
C ARG A 411 -5.58 3.42 17.51
N LEU A 412 -6.52 4.33 17.28
CA LEU A 412 -7.75 4.08 16.53
C LEU A 412 -7.61 4.36 15.02
N ASN A 413 -6.43 4.72 14.53
CA ASN A 413 -6.22 5.01 13.11
C ASN A 413 -6.26 3.75 12.21
N MET A 414 -6.16 2.55 12.81
CA MET A 414 -6.31 1.28 12.12
C MET A 414 -7.50 0.48 12.66
N THR A 415 -7.95 -0.49 11.86
CA THR A 415 -8.96 -1.46 12.29
C THR A 415 -8.41 -2.27 13.46
N PRO A 416 -9.15 -2.42 14.57
CA PRO A 416 -8.69 -3.17 15.73
C PRO A 416 -8.51 -4.65 15.40
N GLY A 417 -7.56 -5.32 16.08
CA GLY A 417 -7.19 -6.69 15.83
C GLY A 417 -7.69 -7.67 16.88
N LEU A 418 -7.77 -8.93 16.47
CA LEU A 418 -7.90 -10.08 17.39
C LEU A 418 -6.58 -10.27 18.15
N THR A 419 -5.46 -10.07 17.48
CA THR A 419 -4.11 -10.02 18.06
C THR A 419 -3.39 -8.76 17.64
N GLY A 420 -2.31 -8.40 18.34
CA GLY A 420 -1.54 -7.20 18.07
C GLY A 420 -0.09 -7.30 18.53
N LEU A 421 0.73 -6.30 18.18
CA LEU A 421 2.16 -6.29 18.45
C LEU A 421 2.47 -6.43 19.95
N TRP A 422 1.81 -5.67 20.82
CA TRP A 422 2.04 -5.72 22.27
C TRP A 422 1.66 -7.08 22.86
N GLN A 423 0.61 -7.74 22.36
CA GLN A 423 0.14 -9.05 22.84
C GLN A 423 1.15 -10.18 22.58
N VAL A 424 1.97 -10.06 21.51
CA VAL A 424 2.92 -11.12 21.10
C VAL A 424 4.39 -10.79 21.38
N SER A 425 4.70 -9.58 21.87
CA SER A 425 6.09 -9.14 22.08
C SER A 425 6.71 -9.64 23.39
N GLY A 426 6.03 -10.50 24.15
CA GLY A 426 6.50 -10.98 25.46
C GLY A 426 6.42 -9.94 26.58
N ARG A 427 5.86 -8.77 26.29
CA ARG A 427 5.57 -7.69 27.23
C ARG A 427 4.12 -7.74 27.71
N SER A 428 3.46 -8.90 27.63
CA SER A 428 2.12 -9.12 28.19
C SER A 428 2.03 -8.87 29.70
N ASP A 429 3.19 -8.79 30.35
CA ASP A 429 3.33 -8.42 31.75
C ASP A 429 3.48 -6.90 31.98
N THR A 430 3.49 -6.10 30.88
CA THR A 430 3.51 -4.63 30.97
C THR A 430 2.24 -4.14 31.64
N LYS A 431 2.39 -3.50 32.78
CA LYS A 431 1.29 -2.89 33.57
C LYS A 431 1.03 -1.44 33.18
N ASN A 432 1.95 -0.81 32.46
CA ASN A 432 1.89 0.60 32.08
C ASN A 432 1.09 0.77 30.77
N PHE A 433 0.01 1.53 30.83
CA PHE A 433 -0.84 1.82 29.67
C PHE A 433 -0.10 2.60 28.58
N GLU A 434 0.80 3.53 28.95
CA GLU A 434 1.56 4.34 27.99
C GLU A 434 2.50 3.50 27.12
N GLU A 435 3.11 2.46 27.67
CA GLU A 435 3.94 1.53 26.91
C GLU A 435 3.11 0.74 25.90
N ILE A 436 1.88 0.37 26.27
CA ILE A 436 0.95 -0.30 25.35
C ILE A 436 0.57 0.64 24.20
N VAL A 437 0.29 1.91 24.51
CA VAL A 437 0.01 2.95 23.52
C VAL A 437 1.18 3.11 22.56
N ALA A 438 2.41 3.20 23.09
CA ALA A 438 3.63 3.35 22.29
C ALA A 438 3.80 2.16 21.30
N MET A 439 3.61 0.92 21.76
CA MET A 439 3.70 -0.27 20.91
C MET A 439 2.58 -0.33 19.84
N ASP A 440 1.37 0.10 20.18
CA ASP A 440 0.26 0.17 19.22
C ASP A 440 0.51 1.23 18.15
N VAL A 441 1.07 2.39 18.53
CA VAL A 441 1.47 3.46 17.60
C VAL A 441 2.65 3.01 16.74
N GLU A 442 3.65 2.33 17.31
CA GLU A 442 4.77 1.76 16.57
C GLU A 442 4.28 0.78 15.49
N TYR A 443 3.33 -0.09 15.83
CA TYR A 443 2.71 -1.00 14.87
C TYR A 443 2.02 -0.24 13.73
N ILE A 444 1.23 0.80 14.05
CA ILE A 444 0.52 1.60 13.04
C ILE A 444 1.50 2.30 12.09
N ASP A 445 2.55 2.90 12.65
CA ASP A 445 3.54 3.66 11.88
C ASP A 445 4.41 2.78 10.97
N ASN A 446 4.71 1.56 11.42
CA ASN A 446 5.56 0.61 10.71
C ASN A 446 4.78 -0.54 10.06
N TRP A 447 3.45 -0.42 10.00
CA TRP A 447 2.61 -1.48 9.48
C TRP A 447 3.00 -1.94 8.06
N SER A 448 3.02 -3.23 7.88
CA SER A 448 3.16 -3.92 6.60
C SER A 448 2.51 -5.30 6.68
N LEU A 449 2.10 -5.87 5.54
CA LEU A 449 1.58 -7.25 5.48
C LEU A 449 2.57 -8.27 6.03
N LYS A 450 3.87 -8.03 5.84
CA LYS A 450 4.94 -8.91 6.37
C LYS A 450 4.94 -8.91 7.90
N GLU A 451 4.73 -7.74 8.52
CA GLU A 451 4.65 -7.63 9.98
C GLU A 451 3.39 -8.31 10.52
N ASP A 452 2.24 -8.19 9.83
CA ASP A 452 1.02 -8.91 10.19
C ASP A 452 1.25 -10.43 10.18
N ILE A 453 1.84 -10.97 9.13
CA ILE A 453 2.17 -12.40 9.03
C ILE A 453 3.08 -12.83 10.19
N LYS A 454 4.10 -12.05 10.51
CA LYS A 454 5.02 -12.32 11.61
C LYS A 454 4.31 -12.32 12.97
N ILE A 455 3.39 -11.37 13.20
CA ILE A 455 2.58 -11.30 14.41
C ILE A 455 1.66 -12.53 14.49
N LEU A 456 1.02 -12.96 13.39
CA LEU A 456 0.18 -14.16 13.37
C LEU A 456 0.97 -15.43 13.77
N PHE A 457 2.17 -15.63 13.22
CA PHE A 457 3.03 -16.76 13.62
C PHE A 457 3.41 -16.71 15.10
N LYS A 458 3.75 -15.53 15.61
CA LYS A 458 4.04 -15.35 17.04
C LYS A 458 2.80 -15.64 17.90
N THR A 459 1.60 -15.21 17.47
CA THR A 459 0.35 -15.46 18.19
C THR A 459 0.10 -16.95 18.34
N VAL A 460 0.26 -17.74 17.27
CA VAL A 460 0.13 -19.20 17.35
C VAL A 460 1.11 -19.77 18.37
N GLY A 461 2.36 -19.30 18.39
CA GLY A 461 3.36 -19.73 19.37
C GLY A 461 3.01 -19.36 20.81
N VAL A 462 2.43 -18.17 21.06
CA VAL A 462 1.97 -17.71 22.38
C VAL A 462 0.79 -18.54 22.88
N VAL A 463 -0.21 -18.76 22.01
CA VAL A 463 -1.40 -19.56 22.34
C VAL A 463 -1.02 -21.01 22.67
N LEU A 464 -0.14 -21.64 21.87
CA LEU A 464 0.31 -23.02 22.12
C LEU A 464 1.13 -23.16 23.42
N LYS A 465 1.84 -22.11 23.83
CA LYS A 465 2.62 -22.09 25.08
C LYS A 465 1.77 -21.73 26.31
N GLY A 466 0.51 -21.31 26.12
CA GLY A 466 -0.36 -20.86 27.20
C GLY A 466 0.14 -19.62 27.97
N LYS A 467 1.05 -18.83 27.36
CA LYS A 467 1.59 -17.59 27.95
C LYS A 467 0.77 -16.39 27.46
N GLY A 468 0.35 -15.53 28.38
CA GLY A 468 -0.26 -14.23 28.04
C GLY A 468 -1.79 -14.20 28.02
N ALA A 469 -2.47 -15.29 28.34
CA ALA A 469 -3.92 -15.34 28.53
C ALA A 469 -4.24 -15.16 30.02
N SER A 470 -4.78 -14.02 30.39
CA SER A 470 -5.24 -13.72 31.76
C SER A 470 -6.47 -12.81 31.69
#